data_8de080cb7762b05290eea044dd2376c5
#
_entry.id   8de080cb7762b05290eea044dd2376c5
#
_cell.length_a   1.000
_cell.length_b   1.000
_cell.length_c   1.000
_cell.angle_alpha   90.00
_cell.angle_beta   90.00
_cell.angle_gamma   90.00
#
_symmetry.space_group_name_H-M   'P 1'
#
loop_
_entity.id
_entity.type
_entity.pdbx_description
1 polymer ?
#
loop_
_entity_poly.entity_id
_entity_poly.type
_entity_poly.pdbx_seq_one_letter_code
_entity_poly.pdbx_strand_id
1 'polypeptide(L)'
;MSNRKKSTKAYGRYGILFATALISLIPFVYMVSVSFMSLGEAVNTRTLFPSELRFENYMLAWEQARFSRYLFNSVTVTIVTALAQLVICSLAGYAFALIETPGRQAMFVLVLITLMVPEAVLIAPLYQVILGRVFPMSALNGLTIIVIGLCLVIWISVVTSLYNNRFNRQLDLKMIIPSVFIALGLGLTWLGFTIPEAKKLLLDEFADKNWLNTYTVMIIPFVGNAYCIFLFRQFFRQLPTELWHAARLEGANHFQYFTQIAVPLTLPAFATVGLLSFIWSWNSFMWPRLTQLDSRGHLTLPVGLDAFTRDQGTEMHLWMAGATITVIPVLLLYIVALRFFINSASRAGFKG
;
A
#
# COMPACT_ATOMS: atom_id res chain seq x y z
N MET A 1 -31.92 40.05 -14.23
CA MET A 1 -31.94 38.84 -15.08
C MET A 1 -30.71 37.92 -14.92
N SER A 2 -29.59 38.38 -14.38
CA SER A 2 -28.34 37.59 -14.22
C SER A 2 -28.40 36.47 -13.15
N ASN A 3 -29.12 36.67 -12.02
CA ASN A 3 -29.20 35.69 -10.95
C ASN A 3 -30.03 34.42 -11.26
N ARG A 4 -31.05 34.52 -12.14
CA ARG A 4 -31.85 33.35 -12.52
C ARG A 4 -31.08 32.35 -13.40
N LYS A 5 -30.17 32.84 -14.27
CA LYS A 5 -29.35 31.98 -15.12
C LYS A 5 -28.25 31.22 -14.35
N LYS A 6 -27.75 31.79 -13.23
CA LYS A 6 -26.77 31.09 -12.32
C LYS A 6 -27.45 29.97 -11.55
N SER A 7 -28.72 30.16 -11.11
CA SER A 7 -29.50 29.15 -10.38
C SER A 7 -29.82 27.93 -11.25
N THR A 8 -30.32 28.11 -12.50
CA THR A 8 -30.66 26.98 -13.38
C THR A 8 -29.46 26.14 -13.78
N LYS A 9 -28.27 26.72 -13.95
CA LYS A 9 -27.04 25.96 -14.20
C LYS A 9 -26.59 25.18 -12.96
N ALA A 10 -26.85 25.68 -11.75
CA ALA A 10 -26.57 24.96 -10.51
C ALA A 10 -27.47 23.72 -10.35
N TYR A 11 -28.79 23.88 -10.56
CA TYR A 11 -29.75 22.76 -10.50
C TYR A 11 -29.44 21.66 -11.54
N GLY A 12 -29.04 22.03 -12.73
CA GLY A 12 -28.63 21.07 -13.76
C GLY A 12 -27.38 20.25 -13.32
N ARG A 13 -26.40 20.90 -12.70
CA ARG A 13 -25.20 20.21 -12.16
C ARG A 13 -25.56 19.26 -11.03
N TYR A 14 -26.40 19.68 -10.10
CA TYR A 14 -26.85 18.81 -9.00
C TYR A 14 -27.69 17.64 -9.52
N GLY A 15 -28.51 17.84 -10.55
CA GLY A 15 -29.26 16.77 -11.22
C GLY A 15 -28.35 15.71 -11.83
N ILE A 16 -27.30 16.13 -12.55
CA ILE A 16 -26.30 15.20 -13.13
C ILE A 16 -25.57 14.45 -12.03
N LEU A 17 -25.10 15.14 -10.98
CA LEU A 17 -24.39 14.51 -9.85
C LEU A 17 -25.27 13.48 -9.14
N PHE A 18 -26.55 13.82 -8.92
CA PHE A 18 -27.51 12.92 -8.30
C PHE A 18 -27.80 11.68 -9.17
N ALA A 19 -27.99 11.87 -10.46
CA ALA A 19 -28.18 10.76 -11.40
C ALA A 19 -26.96 9.84 -11.45
N THR A 20 -25.75 10.40 -11.50
CA THR A 20 -24.50 9.63 -11.48
C THR A 20 -24.36 8.85 -10.17
N ALA A 21 -24.69 9.46 -9.03
CA ALA A 21 -24.66 8.80 -7.74
C ALA A 21 -25.65 7.62 -7.68
N LEU A 22 -26.88 7.81 -8.17
CA LEU A 22 -27.88 6.73 -8.25
C LEU A 22 -27.40 5.56 -9.11
N ILE A 23 -26.86 5.85 -10.30
CA ILE A 23 -26.32 4.80 -11.20
C ILE A 23 -25.19 4.03 -10.50
N SER A 24 -24.30 4.73 -9.78
CA SER A 24 -23.19 4.09 -9.04
C SER A 24 -23.65 3.22 -7.86
N LEU A 25 -24.85 3.46 -7.33
CA LEU A 25 -25.43 2.67 -6.24
C LEU A 25 -26.13 1.38 -6.74
N ILE A 26 -26.51 1.31 -8.01
CA ILE A 26 -27.25 0.16 -8.58
C ILE A 26 -26.56 -1.18 -8.27
N PRO A 27 -25.24 -1.39 -8.53
CA PRO A 27 -24.60 -2.66 -8.26
C PRO A 27 -24.60 -3.02 -6.77
N PHE A 28 -24.51 -2.06 -5.88
CA PHE A 28 -24.56 -2.31 -4.44
C PHE A 28 -25.97 -2.68 -3.97
N VAL A 29 -26.97 -1.98 -4.47
CA VAL A 29 -28.38 -2.32 -4.21
C VAL A 29 -28.71 -3.73 -4.72
N TYR A 30 -28.23 -4.06 -5.92
CA TYR A 30 -28.39 -5.39 -6.48
C TYR A 30 -27.70 -6.46 -5.62
N MET A 31 -26.46 -6.24 -5.21
CA MET A 31 -25.70 -7.12 -4.32
C MET A 31 -26.47 -7.39 -3.01
N VAL A 32 -26.94 -6.32 -2.34
CA VAL A 32 -27.73 -6.41 -1.12
C VAL A 32 -29.08 -7.10 -1.39
N SER A 33 -29.74 -6.82 -2.50
CA SER A 33 -31.01 -7.46 -2.86
C SER A 33 -30.84 -8.97 -3.04
N VAL A 34 -29.83 -9.41 -3.81
CA VAL A 34 -29.56 -10.84 -4.06
C VAL A 34 -29.12 -11.56 -2.78
N SER A 35 -28.48 -10.88 -1.83
CA SER A 35 -28.08 -11.49 -0.56
C SER A 35 -29.26 -11.96 0.30
N PHE A 36 -30.47 -11.42 0.07
CA PHE A 36 -31.70 -11.83 0.75
C PHE A 36 -32.55 -12.84 -0.03
N MET A 37 -32.16 -13.18 -1.29
CA MET A 37 -32.89 -14.09 -2.15
C MET A 37 -32.68 -15.57 -1.79
N SER A 38 -33.57 -16.42 -2.25
CA SER A 38 -33.33 -17.87 -2.33
C SER A 38 -32.34 -18.16 -3.48
N LEU A 39 -31.74 -19.35 -3.51
CA LEU A 39 -30.85 -19.76 -4.61
C LEU A 39 -31.57 -19.70 -5.97
N GLY A 40 -32.83 -20.16 -6.02
CA GLY A 40 -33.61 -20.14 -7.25
C GLY A 40 -33.89 -18.75 -7.78
N GLU A 41 -34.17 -17.79 -6.90
CA GLU A 41 -34.34 -16.37 -7.26
C GLU A 41 -33.02 -15.71 -7.68
N ALA A 42 -31.93 -15.99 -6.94
CA ALA A 42 -30.61 -15.41 -7.19
C ALA A 42 -30.03 -15.83 -8.56
N VAL A 43 -30.35 -17.02 -9.03
CA VAL A 43 -29.94 -17.51 -10.37
C VAL A 43 -30.89 -17.03 -11.47
N ASN A 44 -32.11 -16.64 -11.11
CA ASN A 44 -33.09 -16.13 -12.08
C ASN A 44 -32.85 -14.65 -12.35
N THR A 45 -32.23 -14.34 -13.49
CA THR A 45 -31.87 -12.98 -13.91
C THR A 45 -33.07 -12.01 -14.09
N ARG A 46 -34.30 -12.47 -13.98
CA ARG A 46 -35.51 -11.64 -14.11
C ARG A 46 -35.99 -11.06 -12.79
N THR A 47 -35.53 -11.57 -11.66
CA THR A 47 -35.90 -11.09 -10.32
C THR A 47 -34.86 -10.09 -9.81
N LEU A 48 -35.29 -8.85 -9.56
CA LEU A 48 -34.41 -7.79 -9.01
C LEU A 48 -34.55 -7.65 -7.49
N PHE A 49 -35.67 -8.09 -6.93
CA PHE A 49 -35.96 -8.00 -5.49
C PHE A 49 -36.39 -9.35 -4.96
N PRO A 50 -36.01 -9.69 -3.70
CA PRO A 50 -36.43 -10.94 -3.08
C PRO A 50 -37.94 -10.95 -2.83
N SER A 51 -38.58 -12.09 -3.01
CA SER A 51 -39.98 -12.29 -2.61
C SER A 51 -40.13 -12.36 -1.08
N GLU A 52 -39.11 -12.91 -0.39
CA GLU A 52 -39.01 -12.97 1.06
C GLU A 52 -37.59 -12.60 1.50
N LEU A 53 -37.46 -11.82 2.59
CA LEU A 53 -36.17 -11.44 3.13
C LEU A 53 -35.56 -12.59 3.95
N ARG A 54 -34.55 -13.27 3.41
CA ARG A 54 -33.85 -14.39 4.05
C ARG A 54 -32.61 -13.94 4.79
N PHE A 55 -32.77 -13.54 6.05
CA PHE A 55 -31.65 -13.16 6.92
C PHE A 55 -30.73 -14.34 7.24
N GLU A 56 -31.25 -15.57 7.12
CA GLU A 56 -30.49 -16.81 7.31
C GLU A 56 -29.27 -16.92 6.39
N ASN A 57 -29.32 -16.33 5.19
CA ASN A 57 -28.21 -16.32 4.25
C ASN A 57 -26.94 -15.73 4.86
N TYR A 58 -27.06 -14.71 5.69
CA TYR A 58 -25.91 -14.09 6.37
C TYR A 58 -25.31 -15.01 7.43
N MET A 59 -26.14 -15.74 8.19
CA MET A 59 -25.67 -16.72 9.17
C MET A 59 -24.99 -17.89 8.47
N LEU A 60 -25.62 -18.43 7.42
CA LEU A 60 -25.06 -19.52 6.61
C LEU A 60 -23.73 -19.10 5.95
N ALA A 61 -23.67 -17.90 5.36
CA ALA A 61 -22.44 -17.39 4.79
C ALA A 61 -21.34 -17.25 5.83
N TRP A 62 -21.68 -16.78 7.03
CA TRP A 62 -20.74 -16.60 8.13
C TRP A 62 -20.13 -17.93 8.61
N GLU A 63 -20.97 -18.97 8.76
CA GLU A 63 -20.55 -20.27 9.25
C GLU A 63 -19.80 -21.08 8.19
N GLN A 64 -20.34 -21.19 6.97
CA GLN A 64 -19.77 -22.01 5.90
C GLN A 64 -18.36 -21.54 5.48
N ALA A 65 -18.16 -20.25 5.39
CA ALA A 65 -16.87 -19.68 4.99
C ALA A 65 -15.94 -19.37 6.17
N ARG A 66 -16.30 -19.75 7.40
CA ARG A 66 -15.49 -19.43 8.61
C ARG A 66 -15.13 -17.93 8.69
N PHE A 67 -16.10 -17.07 8.41
CA PHE A 67 -15.89 -15.63 8.27
C PHE A 67 -15.22 -14.98 9.49
N SER A 68 -15.50 -15.42 10.70
CA SER A 68 -14.86 -14.89 11.92
C SER A 68 -13.33 -14.94 11.84
N ARG A 69 -12.78 -16.07 11.37
CA ARG A 69 -11.33 -16.23 11.22
C ARG A 69 -10.78 -15.39 10.09
N TYR A 70 -11.45 -15.40 8.95
CA TYR A 70 -11.00 -14.63 7.77
C TYR A 70 -11.11 -13.13 8.01
N LEU A 71 -12.12 -12.68 8.76
CA LEU A 71 -12.25 -11.30 9.20
C LEU A 71 -11.07 -10.90 10.10
N PHE A 72 -10.76 -11.71 11.10
CA PHE A 72 -9.62 -11.47 11.99
C PHE A 72 -8.30 -11.38 11.20
N ASN A 73 -8.08 -12.31 10.28
CA ASN A 73 -6.89 -12.31 9.43
C ASN A 73 -6.83 -11.05 8.55
N SER A 74 -7.94 -10.70 7.88
CA SER A 74 -8.02 -9.49 7.05
C SER A 74 -7.74 -8.22 7.85
N VAL A 75 -8.35 -8.08 9.02
CA VAL A 75 -8.13 -6.94 9.92
C VAL A 75 -6.66 -6.88 10.34
N THR A 76 -6.08 -8.00 10.76
CA THR A 76 -4.69 -8.08 11.21
C THR A 76 -3.73 -7.69 10.10
N VAL A 77 -3.84 -8.35 8.93
CA VAL A 77 -2.95 -8.06 7.77
C VAL A 77 -3.10 -6.62 7.34
N THR A 78 -4.32 -6.14 7.19
CA THR A 78 -4.59 -4.79 6.69
C THR A 78 -4.10 -3.71 7.65
N ILE A 79 -4.40 -3.84 8.95
CA ILE A 79 -3.98 -2.83 9.93
C ILE A 79 -2.46 -2.81 10.06
N VAL A 80 -1.83 -3.98 10.20
CA VAL A 80 -0.37 -4.04 10.36
C VAL A 80 0.35 -3.52 9.11
N THR A 81 -0.12 -3.90 7.91
CA THR A 81 0.45 -3.38 6.65
C THR A 81 0.26 -1.88 6.53
N ALA A 82 -0.94 -1.36 6.80
CA ALA A 82 -1.21 0.07 6.70
C ALA A 82 -0.38 0.89 7.71
N LEU A 83 -0.26 0.45 8.96
CA LEU A 83 0.57 1.11 9.96
C LEU A 83 2.06 1.07 9.59
N ALA A 84 2.56 -0.07 9.11
CA ALA A 84 3.93 -0.20 8.64
C ALA A 84 4.20 0.72 7.44
N GLN A 85 3.28 0.80 6.48
CA GLN A 85 3.37 1.73 5.35
C GLN A 85 3.37 3.19 5.82
N LEU A 86 2.50 3.56 6.75
CA LEU A 86 2.47 4.93 7.29
C LEU A 86 3.81 5.31 7.91
N VAL A 87 4.44 4.42 8.64
CA VAL A 87 5.76 4.69 9.26
C VAL A 87 6.87 4.71 8.21
N ILE A 88 7.02 3.63 7.44
CA ILE A 88 8.16 3.46 6.52
C ILE A 88 8.08 4.44 5.37
N CYS A 89 6.90 4.58 4.74
CA CYS A 89 6.74 5.45 3.59
C CYS A 89 6.75 6.94 3.95
N SER A 90 6.30 7.32 5.17
CA SER A 90 6.41 8.71 5.61
C SER A 90 7.86 9.10 5.89
N LEU A 91 8.64 8.25 6.54
CA LEU A 91 10.08 8.47 6.75
C LEU A 91 10.83 8.58 5.41
N ALA A 92 10.56 7.67 4.48
CA ALA A 92 11.16 7.72 3.14
C ALA A 92 10.71 8.97 2.37
N GLY A 93 9.40 9.30 2.39
CA GLY A 93 8.86 10.50 1.76
C GLY A 93 9.45 11.78 2.33
N TYR A 94 9.62 11.85 3.65
CA TYR A 94 10.29 12.96 4.33
C TYR A 94 11.77 13.10 3.89
N ALA A 95 12.50 12.00 3.86
CA ALA A 95 13.88 12.00 3.41
C ALA A 95 14.00 12.50 1.97
N PHE A 96 13.16 12.02 1.05
CA PHE A 96 13.12 12.48 -0.33
C PHE A 96 12.61 13.91 -0.52
N ALA A 97 11.90 14.47 0.46
CA ALA A 97 11.38 15.84 0.40
C ALA A 97 12.38 16.86 0.92
N LEU A 98 12.93 16.63 2.12
CA LEU A 98 13.60 17.66 2.93
C LEU A 98 15.09 17.40 3.20
N ILE A 99 15.53 16.11 3.18
CA ILE A 99 16.94 15.82 3.43
C ILE A 99 17.74 16.01 2.15
N GLU A 100 18.69 16.93 2.16
CA GLU A 100 19.58 17.21 1.03
C GLU A 100 20.71 16.18 0.99
N THR A 101 20.58 15.19 0.11
CA THR A 101 21.61 14.17 -0.12
C THR A 101 21.96 14.10 -1.61
N PRO A 102 23.24 13.89 -1.96
CA PRO A 102 23.64 13.67 -3.34
C PRO A 102 22.91 12.42 -3.89
N GLY A 103 22.42 12.52 -5.12
CA GLY A 103 21.68 11.42 -5.75
C GLY A 103 20.21 11.27 -5.32
N ARG A 104 19.69 12.09 -4.38
CA ARG A 104 18.30 12.05 -3.93
C ARG A 104 17.29 11.97 -5.07
N GLN A 105 17.47 12.82 -6.09
CA GLN A 105 16.56 12.87 -7.23
C GLN A 105 16.61 11.58 -8.07
N ALA A 106 17.80 11.03 -8.31
CA ALA A 106 17.96 9.78 -9.03
C ALA A 106 17.33 8.59 -8.28
N MET A 107 17.58 8.50 -6.97
CA MET A 107 16.95 7.48 -6.12
C MET A 107 15.42 7.60 -6.11
N PHE A 108 14.89 8.82 -6.06
CA PHE A 108 13.44 9.02 -6.12
C PHE A 108 12.87 8.63 -7.48
N VAL A 109 13.57 8.92 -8.58
CA VAL A 109 13.16 8.46 -9.92
C VAL A 109 13.16 6.95 -10.00
N LEU A 110 14.12 6.23 -9.41
CA LEU A 110 14.10 4.78 -9.31
C LEU A 110 12.86 4.27 -8.58
N VAL A 111 12.49 4.90 -7.45
CA VAL A 111 11.23 4.57 -6.76
C VAL A 111 10.02 4.78 -7.68
N LEU A 112 9.99 5.87 -8.47
CA LEU A 112 8.90 6.11 -9.42
C LEU A 112 8.86 5.08 -10.55
N ILE A 113 10.01 4.59 -11.03
CA ILE A 113 10.07 3.55 -12.06
C ILE A 113 9.39 2.26 -11.57
N THR A 114 9.49 1.93 -10.29
CA THR A 114 8.79 0.74 -9.75
C THR A 114 7.27 0.84 -9.87
N LEU A 115 6.68 2.05 -9.91
CA LEU A 115 5.24 2.24 -10.12
C LEU A 115 4.80 1.89 -11.55
N MET A 116 5.72 1.88 -12.51
CA MET A 116 5.40 1.52 -13.89
C MET A 116 5.24 0.00 -14.08
N VAL A 117 5.72 -0.80 -13.11
CA VAL A 117 5.58 -2.25 -13.16
C VAL A 117 4.23 -2.65 -12.56
N PRO A 118 3.32 -3.26 -13.33
CA PRO A 118 2.04 -3.71 -12.81
C PRO A 118 2.24 -4.74 -11.69
N GLU A 119 1.51 -4.61 -10.60
CA GLU A 119 1.60 -5.53 -9.45
C GLU A 119 1.38 -7.00 -9.87
N ALA A 120 0.45 -7.24 -10.78
CA ALA A 120 0.16 -8.57 -11.30
C ALA A 120 1.39 -9.27 -11.92
N VAL A 121 2.29 -8.51 -12.55
CA VAL A 121 3.53 -9.04 -13.15
C VAL A 121 4.54 -9.41 -12.05
N LEU A 122 4.54 -8.70 -10.93
CA LEU A 122 5.45 -8.95 -9.81
C LEU A 122 5.05 -10.16 -8.95
N ILE A 123 3.80 -10.60 -9.00
CA ILE A 123 3.30 -11.72 -8.18
C ILE A 123 4.12 -12.99 -8.43
N ALA A 124 4.32 -13.38 -9.68
CA ALA A 124 5.02 -14.62 -10.01
C ALA A 124 6.49 -14.63 -9.56
N PRO A 125 7.34 -13.62 -9.88
CA PRO A 125 8.70 -13.57 -9.38
C PRO A 125 8.76 -13.46 -7.85
N LEU A 126 7.88 -12.68 -7.22
CA LEU A 126 7.84 -12.56 -5.77
C LEU A 126 7.48 -13.89 -5.09
N TYR A 127 6.52 -14.63 -5.65
CA TYR A 127 6.17 -15.97 -5.17
C TYR A 127 7.35 -16.96 -5.28
N GLN A 128 8.10 -16.90 -6.38
CA GLN A 128 9.32 -17.70 -6.54
C GLN A 128 10.39 -17.33 -5.49
N VAL A 129 10.55 -16.04 -5.17
CA VAL A 129 11.45 -15.57 -4.08
C VAL A 129 11.09 -16.24 -2.77
N ILE A 130 9.82 -16.28 -2.42
CA ILE A 130 9.32 -16.83 -1.16
C ILE A 130 9.48 -18.34 -1.06
N LEU A 131 9.34 -19.03 -2.22
CA LEU A 131 9.58 -20.48 -2.28
C LEU A 131 11.07 -20.86 -2.16
N GLY A 132 11.98 -19.88 -2.03
CA GLY A 132 13.43 -20.16 -2.09
C GLY A 132 13.89 -20.72 -3.44
N ARG A 133 13.02 -20.73 -4.46
CA ARG A 133 13.33 -21.20 -5.82
C ARG A 133 13.97 -20.10 -6.66
N VAL A 134 14.14 -18.94 -6.06
CA VAL A 134 14.67 -17.81 -6.73
C VAL A 134 16.15 -17.84 -6.76
N PHE A 135 16.48 -17.82 -7.92
CA PHE A 135 17.59 -17.52 -8.76
C PHE A 135 18.45 -18.76 -8.99
N PRO A 136 18.31 -19.37 -10.18
CA PRO A 136 19.47 -20.06 -10.72
C PRO A 136 20.63 -19.06 -10.61
N MET A 137 21.83 -19.51 -10.26
CA MET A 137 23.04 -18.68 -10.07
C MET A 137 23.21 -17.60 -11.17
N SER A 138 22.72 -17.86 -12.39
CA SER A 138 22.70 -16.94 -13.52
C SER A 138 21.79 -15.70 -13.35
N ALA A 139 20.66 -15.83 -12.66
CA ALA A 139 19.75 -14.66 -12.45
C ALA A 139 20.19 -13.84 -11.23
N LEU A 140 20.79 -14.45 -10.21
CA LEU A 140 21.49 -13.75 -9.15
C LEU A 140 22.63 -12.88 -9.72
N ASN A 141 23.37 -13.41 -10.70
CA ASN A 141 24.41 -12.65 -11.41
C ASN A 141 23.81 -11.43 -12.12
N GLY A 142 22.63 -11.55 -12.75
CA GLY A 142 21.95 -10.43 -13.38
C GLY A 142 21.52 -9.35 -12.37
N LEU A 143 20.90 -9.74 -11.27
CA LEU A 143 20.45 -8.82 -10.23
C LEU A 143 21.64 -8.18 -9.48
N THR A 144 22.69 -8.96 -9.25
CA THR A 144 23.94 -8.47 -8.68
C THR A 144 24.62 -7.47 -9.61
N ILE A 145 24.62 -7.70 -10.92
CA ILE A 145 25.14 -6.77 -11.94
C ILE A 145 24.32 -5.47 -11.92
N ILE A 146 22.99 -5.55 -11.85
CA ILE A 146 22.12 -4.37 -11.75
C ILE A 146 22.39 -3.60 -10.46
N VAL A 147 22.47 -4.28 -9.31
CA VAL A 147 22.77 -3.65 -8.02
C VAL A 147 24.17 -3.04 -8.01
N ILE A 148 25.17 -3.73 -8.53
CA ILE A 148 26.53 -3.21 -8.67
C ILE A 148 26.54 -2.01 -9.65
N GLY A 149 25.82 -2.10 -10.77
CA GLY A 149 25.68 -1.00 -11.72
C GLY A 149 25.05 0.24 -11.09
N LEU A 150 23.97 0.07 -10.32
CA LEU A 150 23.32 1.14 -9.57
C LEU A 150 24.27 1.75 -8.50
N CYS A 151 24.98 0.89 -7.77
CA CYS A 151 25.97 1.34 -6.79
C CYS A 151 27.12 2.10 -7.46
N LEU A 152 27.59 1.67 -8.62
CA LEU A 152 28.62 2.37 -9.41
C LEU A 152 28.11 3.72 -9.92
N VAL A 153 26.90 3.81 -10.41
CA VAL A 153 26.30 5.11 -10.82
C VAL A 153 26.18 6.06 -9.65
N ILE A 154 25.75 5.59 -8.48
CA ILE A 154 25.71 6.39 -7.26
C ILE A 154 27.12 6.80 -6.84
N TRP A 155 28.08 5.87 -6.88
CA TRP A 155 29.46 6.16 -6.52
C TRP A 155 30.12 7.16 -7.48
N ILE A 156 29.93 7.02 -8.80
CA ILE A 156 30.38 7.99 -9.81
C ILE A 156 29.73 9.36 -9.59
N SER A 157 28.44 9.42 -9.26
CA SER A 157 27.75 10.66 -8.93
C SER A 157 28.32 11.33 -7.68
N VAL A 158 28.69 10.57 -6.67
CA VAL A 158 29.34 11.05 -5.45
C VAL A 158 30.74 11.57 -5.77
N VAL A 159 31.54 10.80 -6.53
CA VAL A 159 32.92 11.18 -6.91
C VAL A 159 32.94 12.41 -7.82
N THR A 160 32.02 12.51 -8.80
CA THR A 160 31.92 13.72 -9.66
C THR A 160 31.44 14.93 -8.88
N SER A 161 30.55 14.76 -7.89
CA SER A 161 30.15 15.83 -6.98
C SER A 161 31.33 16.30 -6.11
N LEU A 162 32.15 15.38 -5.61
CA LEU A 162 33.38 15.69 -4.86
C LEU A 162 34.43 16.40 -5.73
N TYR A 163 34.57 15.99 -7.00
CA TYR A 163 35.51 16.59 -7.94
C TYR A 163 35.12 18.03 -8.34
N ASN A 164 33.82 18.27 -8.56
CA ASN A 164 33.30 19.60 -8.87
C ASN A 164 33.32 20.58 -7.69
N ASN A 165 33.33 20.07 -6.45
CA ASN A 165 33.37 20.88 -5.24
C ASN A 165 34.82 21.19 -4.74
N ARG A 166 35.78 21.30 -5.65
CA ARG A 166 37.23 21.48 -5.39
C ARG A 166 37.59 22.72 -4.62
N PHE A 167 36.65 23.58 -4.22
CA PHE A 167 36.92 24.86 -3.55
C PHE A 167 36.63 24.86 -2.03
N ASN A 168 36.04 23.84 -1.45
CA ASN A 168 35.77 23.85 -0.01
C ASN A 168 36.29 22.55 0.66
N ARG A 169 37.49 22.66 1.23
CA ARG A 169 38.29 21.60 1.87
C ARG A 169 37.72 21.14 3.24
N GLN A 170 36.45 21.03 3.43
CA GLN A 170 35.91 20.29 4.59
C GLN A 170 35.41 18.92 4.10
N LEU A 171 36.12 17.87 4.47
CA LEU A 171 35.68 16.51 4.35
C LEU A 171 34.35 16.38 5.12
N ASP A 172 33.24 16.47 4.39
CA ASP A 172 31.94 16.40 4.99
C ASP A 172 31.68 14.92 5.32
N LEU A 173 31.74 14.57 6.62
CA LEU A 173 31.41 13.23 7.15
C LEU A 173 30.08 12.71 6.58
N LYS A 174 29.19 13.62 6.18
CA LYS A 174 27.90 13.29 5.55
C LYS A 174 28.02 12.59 4.19
N MET A 175 29.17 12.67 3.51
CA MET A 175 29.44 11.95 2.26
C MET A 175 30.19 10.64 2.48
N ILE A 176 30.95 10.51 3.57
CA ILE A 176 31.71 9.30 3.89
C ILE A 176 30.76 8.20 4.39
N ILE A 177 29.78 8.55 5.21
CA ILE A 177 28.83 7.57 5.79
C ILE A 177 28.07 6.76 4.73
N PRO A 178 27.42 7.37 3.70
CA PRO A 178 26.75 6.59 2.65
C PRO A 178 27.72 5.73 1.83
N SER A 179 28.92 6.23 1.52
CA SER A 179 29.91 5.46 0.75
C SER A 179 30.46 4.28 1.53
N VAL A 180 30.60 4.38 2.85
CA VAL A 180 30.99 3.27 3.74
C VAL A 180 29.86 2.24 3.82
N PHE A 181 28.59 2.65 3.94
CA PHE A 181 27.45 1.74 3.93
C PHE A 181 27.29 1.01 2.59
N ILE A 182 27.53 1.70 1.46
CA ILE A 182 27.53 1.10 0.13
C ILE A 182 28.68 0.10 -0.02
N ALA A 183 29.89 0.46 0.42
CA ALA A 183 31.05 -0.43 0.40
C ALA A 183 30.86 -1.66 1.32
N LEU A 184 30.26 -1.46 2.50
CA LEU A 184 29.90 -2.55 3.41
C LEU A 184 28.82 -3.45 2.80
N GLY A 185 27.77 -2.87 2.18
CA GLY A 185 26.74 -3.62 1.47
C GLY A 185 27.31 -4.46 0.32
N LEU A 186 28.20 -3.87 -0.48
CA LEU A 186 28.91 -4.57 -1.56
C LEU A 186 29.87 -5.62 -1.01
N GLY A 187 30.57 -5.33 0.07
CA GLY A 187 31.47 -6.28 0.75
C GLY A 187 30.70 -7.47 1.31
N LEU A 188 29.56 -7.24 1.96
CA LEU A 188 28.71 -8.32 2.51
C LEU A 188 28.06 -9.17 1.41
N THR A 189 27.62 -8.57 0.30
CA THR A 189 27.13 -9.33 -0.86
C THR A 189 28.24 -10.15 -1.51
N TRP A 190 29.45 -9.58 -1.63
CA TRP A 190 30.61 -10.29 -2.17
C TRP A 190 31.09 -11.42 -1.24
N LEU A 191 31.12 -11.19 0.08
CA LEU A 191 31.43 -12.20 1.11
C LEU A 191 30.38 -13.33 1.11
N GLY A 192 29.09 -13.01 1.02
CA GLY A 192 28.03 -14.03 0.87
C GLY A 192 28.14 -14.86 -0.40
N PHE A 193 28.81 -14.31 -1.45
CA PHE A 193 29.06 -15.02 -2.70
C PHE A 193 30.29 -15.93 -2.68
N THR A 194 31.34 -15.52 -1.97
CA THR A 194 32.66 -16.20 -2.02
C THR A 194 32.89 -17.17 -0.89
N ILE A 195 32.16 -17.04 0.23
CA ILE A 195 32.31 -17.91 1.40
C ILE A 195 31.04 -18.75 1.58
N PRO A 196 31.12 -20.09 1.35
CA PRO A 196 29.96 -20.99 1.52
C PRO A 196 29.32 -20.93 2.91
N GLU A 197 30.14 -20.69 3.95
CA GLU A 197 29.69 -20.56 5.33
C GLU A 197 28.91 -19.26 5.59
N ALA A 198 29.31 -18.14 4.99
CA ALA A 198 28.58 -16.88 5.06
C ALA A 198 27.25 -16.95 4.28
N LYS A 199 27.22 -17.70 3.18
CA LYS A 199 25.98 -18.03 2.48
C LYS A 199 25.01 -18.80 3.37
N LYS A 200 25.52 -19.80 4.09
CA LYS A 200 24.74 -20.60 5.03
C LYS A 200 24.21 -19.74 6.19
N LEU A 201 25.03 -18.85 6.74
CA LEU A 201 24.67 -17.98 7.86
C LEU A 201 23.64 -16.90 7.46
N LEU A 202 23.78 -16.30 6.27
CA LEU A 202 23.00 -15.13 5.85
C LEU A 202 21.79 -15.47 4.97
N LEU A 203 21.83 -16.57 4.25
CA LEU A 203 20.79 -16.91 3.27
C LEU A 203 20.01 -18.17 3.63
N ASP A 204 20.67 -19.21 4.18
CA ASP A 204 19.99 -20.46 4.49
C ASP A 204 19.09 -20.32 5.72
N GLU A 205 19.43 -19.46 6.68
CA GLU A 205 18.55 -19.18 7.84
C GLU A 205 17.29 -18.41 7.45
N PHE A 206 17.34 -17.61 6.37
CA PHE A 206 16.17 -16.99 5.76
C PHE A 206 15.46 -17.89 4.75
N ALA A 207 16.20 -18.77 4.06
CA ALA A 207 15.65 -19.68 3.07
C ALA A 207 14.95 -20.90 3.68
N ASP A 208 15.38 -21.33 4.86
CA ASP A 208 14.83 -22.50 5.57
C ASP A 208 13.51 -22.21 6.31
N LYS A 209 13.18 -20.93 6.49
CA LYS A 209 11.85 -20.52 7.01
C LYS A 209 10.84 -20.56 5.88
N ASN A 210 10.01 -21.58 5.90
CA ASN A 210 8.85 -21.64 5.01
C ASN A 210 7.90 -20.45 5.34
N TRP A 211 8.01 -19.38 4.56
CA TRP A 211 7.18 -18.18 4.74
C TRP A 211 5.73 -18.39 4.35
N LEU A 212 5.45 -19.47 3.60
CA LEU A 212 4.09 -19.81 3.21
C LEU A 212 3.23 -20.04 4.47
N ASN A 213 1.96 -19.76 4.35
CA ASN A 213 0.97 -19.90 5.41
C ASN A 213 1.26 -19.06 6.68
N THR A 214 1.98 -17.92 6.54
CA THR A 214 2.27 -16.98 7.64
C THR A 214 1.72 -15.59 7.36
N TYR A 215 1.54 -14.77 8.41
CA TYR A 215 1.25 -13.34 8.26
C TYR A 215 2.43 -12.58 7.64
N THR A 216 3.66 -13.02 7.91
CA THR A 216 4.90 -12.40 7.45
C THR A 216 4.92 -12.25 5.94
N VAL A 217 4.57 -13.32 5.20
CA VAL A 217 4.52 -13.29 3.73
C VAL A 217 3.45 -12.35 3.18
N MET A 218 2.38 -12.12 3.93
CA MET A 218 1.31 -11.22 3.51
C MET A 218 1.60 -9.75 3.80
N ILE A 219 2.50 -9.46 4.75
CA ILE A 219 2.76 -8.10 5.23
C ILE A 219 4.08 -7.56 4.68
N ILE A 220 5.20 -8.26 4.88
CA ILE A 220 6.56 -7.73 4.61
C ILE A 220 6.75 -7.25 3.16
N PRO A 221 6.32 -7.97 2.11
CA PRO A 221 6.55 -7.52 0.74
C PRO A 221 5.89 -6.19 0.40
N PHE A 222 4.86 -5.80 1.15
CA PHE A 222 4.04 -4.63 0.86
C PHE A 222 4.29 -3.43 1.77
N VAL A 223 5.15 -3.52 2.79
CA VAL A 223 5.41 -2.39 3.72
C VAL A 223 6.08 -1.19 3.05
N GLY A 224 6.86 -1.41 1.99
CA GLY A 224 7.51 -0.38 1.18
C GLY A 224 6.73 -0.11 -0.10
N ASN A 225 5.76 0.80 -0.06
CA ASN A 225 4.93 1.13 -1.23
C ASN A 225 5.39 2.44 -1.88
N ALA A 226 5.82 2.36 -3.14
CA ALA A 226 6.35 3.50 -3.89
C ALA A 226 5.30 4.63 -4.07
N TYR A 227 4.02 4.29 -4.23
CA TYR A 227 2.95 5.29 -4.33
C TYR A 227 2.75 6.05 -3.03
N CYS A 228 2.79 5.36 -1.90
CA CYS A 228 2.72 5.98 -0.58
C CYS A 228 3.92 6.90 -0.32
N ILE A 229 5.14 6.47 -0.70
CA ILE A 229 6.36 7.29 -0.62
C ILE A 229 6.21 8.56 -1.48
N PHE A 230 5.71 8.41 -2.71
CA PHE A 230 5.45 9.53 -3.60
C PHE A 230 4.47 10.54 -2.99
N LEU A 231 3.34 10.07 -2.49
CA LEU A 231 2.33 10.94 -1.86
C LEU A 231 2.91 11.69 -0.66
N PHE A 232 3.57 11.00 0.28
CA PHE A 232 4.18 11.64 1.43
C PHE A 232 5.22 12.69 1.01
N ARG A 233 6.06 12.38 0.02
CA ARG A 233 7.00 13.36 -0.51
C ARG A 233 6.30 14.60 -1.04
N GLN A 234 5.19 14.46 -1.77
CA GLN A 234 4.45 15.62 -2.30
C GLN A 234 3.86 16.48 -1.17
N PHE A 235 3.34 15.87 -0.12
CA PHE A 235 2.82 16.60 1.03
C PHE A 235 3.92 17.30 1.83
N PHE A 236 5.03 16.62 2.12
CA PHE A 236 6.15 17.24 2.84
C PHE A 236 6.82 18.37 2.05
N ARG A 237 6.82 18.31 0.73
CA ARG A 237 7.34 19.40 -0.12
C ARG A 237 6.48 20.68 -0.11
N GLN A 238 5.24 20.58 0.34
CA GLN A 238 4.35 21.75 0.48
C GLN A 238 4.59 22.51 1.80
N LEU A 239 5.37 21.95 2.73
CA LEU A 239 5.70 22.64 3.96
C LEU A 239 6.62 23.83 3.66
N PRO A 240 6.35 25.01 4.24
CA PRO A 240 7.23 26.17 4.11
C PRO A 240 8.65 25.86 4.64
N THR A 241 9.65 26.23 3.88
CA THR A 241 11.07 26.01 4.24
C THR A 241 11.48 26.78 5.48
N GLU A 242 10.83 27.91 5.74
CA GLU A 242 11.00 28.76 6.92
C GLU A 242 10.79 28.02 8.22
N LEU A 243 9.85 27.05 8.25
CA LEU A 243 9.60 26.23 9.45
C LEU A 243 10.82 25.33 9.77
N TRP A 244 11.47 24.79 8.76
CA TRP A 244 12.69 24.03 8.96
C TRP A 244 13.85 24.92 9.44
N HIS A 245 14.01 26.12 8.83
CA HIS A 245 15.04 27.06 9.24
C HIS A 245 14.85 27.53 10.68
N ALA A 246 13.62 27.86 11.07
CA ALA A 246 13.30 28.26 12.44
C ALA A 246 13.58 27.11 13.45
N ALA A 247 13.11 25.90 13.17
CA ALA A 247 13.36 24.75 14.02
C ALA A 247 14.85 24.44 14.19
N ARG A 248 15.63 24.62 13.11
CA ARG A 248 17.07 24.43 13.15
C ARG A 248 17.80 25.48 13.98
N LEU A 249 17.34 26.73 13.98
CA LEU A 249 17.86 27.78 14.86
C LEU A 249 17.60 27.50 16.33
N GLU A 250 16.49 26.81 16.63
CA GLU A 250 16.17 26.32 17.98
C GLU A 250 16.89 25.02 18.36
N GLY A 251 17.75 24.50 17.48
CA GLY A 251 18.56 23.30 17.73
C GLY A 251 17.86 21.98 17.42
N ALA A 252 16.70 22.00 16.75
CA ALA A 252 15.99 20.77 16.40
C ALA A 252 16.73 19.96 15.33
N ASN A 253 16.82 18.65 15.53
CA ASN A 253 17.29 17.70 14.52
C ASN A 253 16.15 17.28 13.55
N HIS A 254 16.49 16.57 12.47
CA HIS A 254 15.50 16.10 11.49
C HIS A 254 14.41 15.22 12.08
N PHE A 255 14.70 14.38 13.08
CA PHE A 255 13.73 13.50 13.70
C PHE A 255 12.74 14.29 14.58
N GLN A 256 13.23 15.28 15.33
CA GLN A 256 12.40 16.20 16.10
C GLN A 256 11.48 17.01 15.19
N TYR A 257 12.06 17.60 14.12
CA TYR A 257 11.26 18.32 13.12
C TYR A 257 10.20 17.43 12.48
N PHE A 258 10.57 16.20 12.10
CA PHE A 258 9.61 15.23 11.52
C PHE A 258 8.45 14.94 12.47
N THR A 259 8.75 14.56 13.72
CA THR A 259 7.72 14.10 14.66
C THR A 259 6.89 15.24 15.25
N GLN A 260 7.50 16.40 15.53
CA GLN A 260 6.86 17.48 16.26
C GLN A 260 6.24 18.54 15.34
N ILE A 261 6.71 18.67 14.11
CA ILE A 261 6.27 19.74 13.19
C ILE A 261 5.69 19.15 11.90
N ALA A 262 6.47 18.35 11.16
CA ALA A 262 6.07 17.88 9.84
C ALA A 262 4.86 16.92 9.90
N VAL A 263 4.88 15.91 10.77
CA VAL A 263 3.75 14.95 10.94
C VAL A 263 2.47 15.66 11.38
N PRO A 264 2.44 16.48 12.44
CA PRO A 264 1.24 17.18 12.84
C PRO A 264 0.65 18.10 11.77
N LEU A 265 1.48 18.80 11.02
CA LEU A 265 1.04 19.69 9.92
C LEU A 265 0.50 18.92 8.72
N THR A 266 0.95 17.68 8.51
CA THR A 266 0.56 16.84 7.38
C THR A 266 -0.38 15.70 7.76
N LEU A 267 -1.05 15.76 8.92
CA LEU A 267 -2.03 14.74 9.35
C LEU A 267 -3.08 14.38 8.28
N PRO A 268 -3.61 15.32 7.47
CA PRO A 268 -4.51 14.96 6.36
C PRO A 268 -3.86 14.02 5.34
N ALA A 269 -2.55 14.15 5.12
CA ALA A 269 -1.80 13.21 4.24
C ALA A 269 -1.76 11.81 4.85
N PHE A 270 -1.50 11.70 6.15
CA PHE A 270 -1.52 10.40 6.86
C PHE A 270 -2.90 9.75 6.79
N ALA A 271 -3.98 10.52 6.94
CA ALA A 271 -5.34 10.00 6.78
C ALA A 271 -5.58 9.50 5.34
N THR A 272 -5.13 10.25 4.33
CA THR A 272 -5.27 9.86 2.92
C THR A 272 -4.49 8.59 2.59
N VAL A 273 -3.20 8.56 2.95
CA VAL A 273 -2.35 7.39 2.69
C VAL A 273 -2.83 6.18 3.49
N GLY A 274 -3.23 6.37 4.75
CA GLY A 274 -3.77 5.30 5.59
C GLY A 274 -5.05 4.69 5.01
N LEU A 275 -5.97 5.52 4.50
CA LEU A 275 -7.18 5.04 3.83
C LEU A 275 -6.85 4.25 2.57
N LEU A 276 -5.96 4.75 1.71
CA LEU A 276 -5.55 4.06 0.49
C LEU A 276 -4.84 2.74 0.79
N SER A 277 -3.93 2.74 1.76
CA SER A 277 -3.22 1.54 2.23
C SER A 277 -4.19 0.50 2.77
N PHE A 278 -5.19 0.93 3.55
CA PHE A 278 -6.23 0.05 4.06
C PHE A 278 -7.03 -0.59 2.92
N ILE A 279 -7.56 0.23 2.00
CA ILE A 279 -8.38 -0.25 0.88
C ILE A 279 -7.59 -1.25 0.04
N TRP A 280 -6.33 -0.97 -0.25
CA TRP A 280 -5.50 -1.85 -1.06
C TRP A 280 -5.22 -3.18 -0.39
N SER A 281 -4.77 -3.15 0.87
CA SER A 281 -4.50 -4.37 1.63
C SER A 281 -5.77 -5.19 1.90
N TRP A 282 -6.91 -4.51 2.20
CA TRP A 282 -8.20 -5.15 2.44
C TRP A 282 -8.73 -5.91 1.24
N ASN A 283 -8.58 -5.34 0.04
CA ASN A 283 -9.06 -5.94 -1.21
C ASN A 283 -8.06 -6.94 -1.82
N SER A 284 -6.91 -7.18 -1.19
CA SER A 284 -5.91 -8.11 -1.71
C SER A 284 -6.46 -9.53 -1.75
N PHE A 285 -6.52 -10.10 -2.95
CA PHE A 285 -7.04 -11.45 -3.21
C PHE A 285 -5.96 -12.42 -3.70
N MET A 286 -5.29 -12.05 -4.80
CA MET A 286 -4.40 -12.96 -5.51
C MET A 286 -3.21 -13.41 -4.64
N TRP A 287 -2.59 -12.48 -3.92
CA TRP A 287 -1.43 -12.77 -3.10
C TRP A 287 -1.74 -13.69 -1.92
N PRO A 288 -2.74 -13.42 -1.06
CA PRO A 288 -3.18 -14.36 -0.03
C PRO A 288 -3.61 -15.72 -0.61
N ARG A 289 -4.27 -15.74 -1.77
CA ARG A 289 -4.69 -16.97 -2.44
C ARG A 289 -3.53 -17.88 -2.83
N LEU A 290 -2.41 -17.28 -3.27
CA LEU A 290 -1.21 -18.02 -3.69
C LEU A 290 -0.32 -18.43 -2.51
N THR A 291 -0.25 -17.62 -1.46
CA THR A 291 0.69 -17.81 -0.36
C THR A 291 0.11 -18.59 0.82
N GLN A 292 -1.22 -18.68 0.92
CA GLN A 292 -1.93 -19.41 1.97
C GLN A 292 -2.51 -20.70 1.38
N LEU A 293 -1.66 -21.72 1.25
CA LEU A 293 -2.02 -23.00 0.60
C LEU A 293 -2.81 -23.94 1.52
N ASP A 294 -2.66 -23.78 2.84
CA ASP A 294 -3.39 -24.59 3.81
C ASP A 294 -4.76 -23.96 4.12
N SER A 295 -5.82 -24.73 4.02
CA SER A 295 -7.18 -24.34 4.44
C SER A 295 -7.27 -23.95 5.92
N ARG A 296 -6.30 -24.32 6.74
CA ARG A 296 -6.11 -23.88 8.13
C ARG A 296 -5.31 -22.61 8.26
N GLY A 297 -4.76 -22.07 7.16
CA GLY A 297 -3.88 -20.93 7.10
C GLY A 297 -4.57 -19.60 7.42
N HIS A 298 -3.87 -18.53 7.08
CA HIS A 298 -4.27 -17.15 7.38
C HIS A 298 -5.04 -16.52 6.20
N LEU A 299 -6.02 -17.28 5.61
CA LEU A 299 -6.85 -16.78 4.53
C LEU A 299 -7.59 -15.49 4.93
N THR A 300 -7.68 -14.56 3.97
CA THR A 300 -8.36 -13.28 4.13
C THR A 300 -9.80 -13.34 3.65
N LEU A 301 -10.63 -12.37 4.03
CA LEU A 301 -12.05 -12.30 3.64
C LEU A 301 -12.28 -12.40 2.12
N PRO A 302 -11.55 -11.63 1.27
CA PRO A 302 -11.73 -11.75 -0.18
C PRO A 302 -11.49 -13.18 -0.70
N VAL A 303 -10.51 -13.90 -0.14
CA VAL A 303 -10.23 -15.29 -0.50
C VAL A 303 -11.32 -16.23 0.07
N GLY A 304 -11.86 -15.90 1.25
CA GLY A 304 -12.95 -16.67 1.85
C GLY A 304 -14.22 -16.71 1.02
N LEU A 305 -14.47 -15.66 0.22
CA LEU A 305 -15.61 -15.62 -0.72
C LEU A 305 -15.54 -16.72 -1.80
N ASP A 306 -14.33 -17.19 -2.12
CA ASP A 306 -14.12 -18.29 -3.07
C ASP A 306 -14.75 -19.62 -2.60
N ALA A 307 -15.02 -19.75 -1.30
CA ALA A 307 -15.67 -20.93 -0.74
C ALA A 307 -17.12 -21.16 -1.25
N PHE A 308 -17.76 -20.12 -1.77
CA PHE A 308 -19.11 -20.17 -2.34
C PHE A 308 -19.12 -20.53 -3.83
N THR A 309 -17.95 -20.57 -4.49
CA THR A 309 -17.77 -21.05 -5.85
C THR A 309 -17.39 -22.54 -5.80
N ARG A 310 -18.33 -23.42 -6.11
CA ARG A 310 -18.14 -24.89 -6.08
C ARG A 310 -18.27 -25.46 -7.48
N ASP A 311 -17.74 -26.66 -7.68
CA ASP A 311 -17.83 -27.42 -8.95
C ASP A 311 -19.28 -27.67 -9.39
N GLN A 312 -20.24 -27.67 -8.46
CA GLN A 312 -21.67 -27.86 -8.71
C GLN A 312 -22.45 -26.58 -8.99
N GLY A 313 -21.76 -25.42 -9.01
CA GLY A 313 -22.36 -24.11 -9.22
C GLY A 313 -22.05 -23.11 -8.09
N THR A 314 -22.27 -21.82 -8.37
CA THR A 314 -22.04 -20.75 -7.40
C THR A 314 -23.29 -20.56 -6.54
N GLU A 315 -23.14 -20.63 -5.22
CA GLU A 315 -24.18 -20.26 -4.26
C GLU A 315 -24.32 -18.72 -4.21
N MET A 316 -24.90 -18.14 -5.29
CA MET A 316 -24.91 -16.71 -5.56
C MET A 316 -25.45 -15.88 -4.38
N HIS A 317 -26.51 -16.34 -3.71
CA HIS A 317 -27.14 -15.66 -2.58
C HIS A 317 -26.19 -15.58 -1.37
N LEU A 318 -25.48 -16.66 -1.05
CA LEU A 318 -24.48 -16.67 0.03
C LEU A 318 -23.23 -15.89 -0.34
N TRP A 319 -22.81 -15.97 -1.61
CA TRP A 319 -21.70 -15.18 -2.11
C TRP A 319 -21.96 -13.68 -1.98
N MET A 320 -23.16 -13.24 -2.36
CA MET A 320 -23.59 -11.83 -2.22
C MET A 320 -23.76 -11.41 -0.76
N ALA A 321 -24.23 -12.31 0.12
CA ALA A 321 -24.27 -12.05 1.56
C ALA A 321 -22.86 -11.88 2.14
N GLY A 322 -21.92 -12.74 1.79
CA GLY A 322 -20.52 -12.63 2.16
C GLY A 322 -19.84 -11.37 1.61
N ALA A 323 -20.10 -11.03 0.35
CA ALA A 323 -19.61 -9.79 -0.27
C ALA A 323 -20.14 -8.55 0.47
N THR A 324 -21.43 -8.54 0.85
CA THR A 324 -22.02 -7.46 1.64
C THR A 324 -21.32 -7.30 2.98
N ILE A 325 -21.05 -8.38 3.71
CA ILE A 325 -20.27 -8.35 4.96
C ILE A 325 -18.87 -7.76 4.72
N THR A 326 -18.22 -8.16 3.63
CA THR A 326 -16.85 -7.74 3.32
C THR A 326 -16.75 -6.23 2.99
N VAL A 327 -17.79 -5.63 2.44
CA VAL A 327 -17.83 -4.20 2.08
C VAL A 327 -18.04 -3.31 3.31
N ILE A 328 -18.72 -3.79 4.37
CA ILE A 328 -19.08 -2.99 5.55
C ILE A 328 -17.86 -2.30 6.20
N PRO A 329 -16.73 -2.97 6.51
CA PRO A 329 -15.58 -2.31 7.13
C PRO A 329 -14.99 -1.17 6.28
N VAL A 330 -14.98 -1.33 4.95
CA VAL A 330 -14.51 -0.31 4.02
C VAL A 330 -15.43 0.93 4.06
N LEU A 331 -16.75 0.72 4.05
CA LEU A 331 -17.73 1.80 4.15
C LEU A 331 -17.62 2.54 5.49
N LEU A 332 -17.47 1.82 6.60
CA LEU A 332 -17.28 2.41 7.92
C LEU A 332 -16.02 3.27 7.97
N LEU A 333 -14.90 2.74 7.47
CA LEU A 333 -13.65 3.49 7.41
C LEU A 333 -13.79 4.74 6.53
N TYR A 334 -14.46 4.64 5.38
CA TYR A 334 -14.70 5.77 4.49
C TYR A 334 -15.52 6.88 5.19
N ILE A 335 -16.59 6.52 5.90
CA ILE A 335 -17.42 7.48 6.65
C ILE A 335 -16.59 8.19 7.73
N VAL A 336 -15.71 7.46 8.42
CA VAL A 336 -14.79 8.06 9.41
C VAL A 336 -13.80 8.99 8.73
N ALA A 337 -13.20 8.57 7.63
CA ALA A 337 -12.22 9.34 6.87
C ALA A 337 -12.81 10.62 6.26
N LEU A 338 -14.07 10.61 5.82
CA LEU A 338 -14.78 11.78 5.28
C LEU A 338 -14.71 12.99 6.21
N ARG A 339 -14.83 12.78 7.53
CA ARG A 339 -14.76 13.86 8.51
C ARG A 339 -13.41 14.58 8.49
N PHE A 340 -12.33 13.85 8.27
CA PHE A 340 -10.98 14.42 8.16
C PHE A 340 -10.81 15.23 6.88
N PHE A 341 -11.38 14.76 5.74
CA PHE A 341 -11.29 15.46 4.46
C PHE A 341 -12.11 16.76 4.46
N ILE A 342 -13.33 16.75 4.99
CA ILE A 342 -14.19 17.93 5.05
C ILE A 342 -13.55 19.01 5.93
N ASN A 343 -13.00 18.64 7.09
CA ASN A 343 -12.37 19.58 8.01
C ASN A 343 -11.07 20.20 7.43
N SER A 344 -10.32 19.46 6.61
CA SER A 344 -9.11 20.00 5.98
C SER A 344 -9.44 20.92 4.80
N ALA A 345 -10.46 20.63 4.02
CA ALA A 345 -10.93 21.48 2.93
C ALA A 345 -11.46 22.83 3.43
N SER A 346 -12.19 22.84 4.56
CA SER A 346 -12.69 24.07 5.15
C SER A 346 -11.58 24.99 5.65
N ARG A 347 -10.48 24.44 6.18
CA ARG A 347 -9.31 25.25 6.63
C ARG A 347 -8.51 25.82 5.46
N ALA A 348 -8.49 25.18 4.30
CA ALA A 348 -7.82 25.68 3.11
C ALA A 348 -8.62 26.82 2.43
N GLY A 349 -9.95 26.81 2.53
CA GLY A 349 -10.83 27.81 1.92
C GLY A 349 -10.86 29.18 2.63
N PHE A 350 -10.32 29.30 3.85
CA PHE A 350 -10.27 30.58 4.61
C PHE A 350 -8.99 31.41 4.34
N LYS A 351 -8.11 30.99 3.46
CA LYS A 351 -6.87 31.71 3.08
C LYS A 351 -6.94 32.37 1.71
N GLY A 352 -8.15 32.59 1.17
CA GLY A 352 -8.39 33.32 -0.07
C GLY A 352 -9.17 34.61 0.18
#